data_fcdb40aa47eea3244ebf44a34b3f2933
#
_entry.id   fcdb40aa47eea3244ebf44a34b3f2933
#
_cell.length_a   1.000
_cell.length_b   1.000
_cell.length_c   1.000
_cell.angle_alpha   90.00
_cell.angle_beta   90.00
_cell.angle_gamma   90.00
#
_symmetry.space_group_name_H-M   'P 1'
#
loop_
_entity.id
_entity.type
_entity.pdbx_description
1 polymer ?
#
loop_
_entity_poly.entity_id
_entity_poly.type
_entity_poly.pdbx_seq_one_letter_code
_entity_poly.pdbx_strand_id
1 'polypeptide(L)'
;MSDQPPASIGFAAGLLGEEACRIAVLASGPGWVALDKPSGVALEEHPWQKGAPTLLGQLRLQLEAGKPEMVRLGLAEPAAVFGPEPESAGIAIIADRATAMADWREALGSGAFRFDFEFIARTEDAPEDAGICDLPVGMDDSQERAFVSHRNGKHAQTRFEPGRACGRWRIWTAHTPFPRRDQVRIHATECGIRIAGELKYGRSGRVTLTDTTPKGRLNKGEDKPLHRGLLLRIARVAGKVSGKEFEVIAPRPDDFATVVKRLSKGI
;
A
#
# COMPACT_ATOMS: atom_id res chain seq x y z
N MET A 1 -34.11 -5.27 -0.57
CA MET A 1 -32.76 -4.70 -0.35
C MET A 1 -31.81 -5.46 -1.25
N SER A 2 -30.99 -4.78 -2.06
CA SER A 2 -30.09 -5.48 -3.00
C SER A 2 -29.03 -6.25 -2.22
N ASP A 3 -28.86 -7.53 -2.54
CA ASP A 3 -27.86 -8.43 -1.96
C ASP A 3 -26.41 -8.15 -2.44
N GLN A 4 -26.23 -7.07 -3.21
CA GLN A 4 -24.91 -6.71 -3.70
C GLN A 4 -24.08 -6.03 -2.62
N PRO A 5 -22.75 -6.33 -2.54
CA PRO A 5 -21.84 -5.67 -1.63
C PRO A 5 -21.83 -4.15 -1.92
N PRO A 6 -21.57 -3.32 -0.90
CA PRO A 6 -21.50 -1.87 -1.09
C PRO A 6 -20.31 -1.52 -1.99
N ALA A 7 -20.47 -0.54 -2.87
CA ALA A 7 -19.37 -0.06 -3.71
C ALA A 7 -18.27 0.65 -2.89
N SER A 8 -18.61 1.22 -1.74
CA SER A 8 -17.68 1.89 -0.82
C SER A 8 -18.25 1.99 0.59
N ILE A 9 -17.37 2.18 1.57
CA ILE A 9 -17.70 2.39 2.98
C ILE A 9 -17.36 3.83 3.34
N GLY A 10 -18.31 4.55 3.94
CA GLY A 10 -18.15 5.95 4.36
C GLY A 10 -17.61 6.08 5.77
N PHE A 11 -16.70 7.04 5.97
CA PHE A 11 -16.15 7.43 7.28
C PHE A 11 -16.31 8.94 7.44
N ALA A 12 -16.92 9.36 8.53
CA ALA A 12 -17.08 10.78 8.87
C ALA A 12 -15.70 11.41 9.19
N ALA A 13 -15.63 12.73 9.11
CA ALA A 13 -14.47 13.50 9.54
C ALA A 13 -14.09 13.15 10.99
N GLY A 14 -12.80 13.02 11.26
CA GLY A 14 -12.25 12.63 12.56
C GLY A 14 -12.14 11.13 12.82
N LEU A 15 -12.74 10.26 11.98
CA LEU A 15 -12.66 8.80 12.20
C LEU A 15 -11.37 8.16 11.66
N LEU A 16 -10.89 8.58 10.51
CA LEU A 16 -9.66 8.07 9.90
C LEU A 16 -8.68 9.19 9.53
N GLY A 17 -9.12 10.42 9.58
CA GLY A 17 -8.38 11.64 9.25
C GLY A 17 -9.24 12.86 9.51
N GLU A 18 -8.70 14.05 9.25
CA GLU A 18 -9.40 15.32 9.49
C GLU A 18 -10.67 15.48 8.63
N GLU A 19 -10.65 14.92 7.41
CA GLU A 19 -11.76 15.02 6.47
C GLU A 19 -12.55 13.71 6.39
N ALA A 20 -13.82 13.82 6.00
CA ALA A 20 -14.65 12.66 5.70
C ALA A 20 -14.11 11.95 4.44
N CYS A 21 -14.10 10.62 4.46
CA CYS A 21 -13.62 9.85 3.32
C CYS A 21 -14.53 8.66 3.00
N ARG A 22 -14.38 8.13 1.78
CA ARG A 22 -15.00 6.88 1.37
C ARG A 22 -13.92 5.94 0.86
N ILE A 23 -13.93 4.71 1.37
CA ILE A 23 -13.00 3.65 0.99
C ILE A 23 -13.73 2.69 0.04
N ALA A 24 -13.21 2.54 -1.18
CA ALA A 24 -13.81 1.67 -2.17
C ALA A 24 -13.71 0.20 -1.76
N VAL A 25 -14.77 -0.56 -2.02
CA VAL A 25 -14.76 -2.02 -1.99
C VAL A 25 -14.34 -2.51 -3.37
N LEU A 26 -13.14 -3.07 -3.46
CA LEU A 26 -12.56 -3.54 -4.72
C LEU A 26 -13.10 -4.92 -5.12
N ALA A 27 -13.28 -5.78 -4.14
CA ALA A 27 -13.84 -7.11 -4.30
C ALA A 27 -14.36 -7.62 -2.95
N SER A 28 -15.26 -8.58 -2.99
CA SER A 28 -15.74 -9.28 -1.79
C SER A 28 -16.18 -10.69 -2.13
N GLY A 29 -16.21 -11.54 -1.12
CA GLY A 29 -16.71 -12.90 -1.21
C GLY A 29 -17.17 -13.39 0.16
N PRO A 30 -17.57 -14.66 0.29
CA PRO A 30 -18.01 -15.18 1.57
C PRO A 30 -16.94 -15.00 2.66
N GLY A 31 -17.26 -14.18 3.66
CA GLY A 31 -16.40 -13.92 4.80
C GLY A 31 -15.14 -13.08 4.54
N TRP A 32 -15.03 -12.37 3.41
CA TRP A 32 -13.87 -11.49 3.15
C TRP A 32 -14.22 -10.28 2.27
N VAL A 33 -13.39 -9.24 2.37
CA VAL A 33 -13.46 -8.04 1.54
C VAL A 33 -12.07 -7.50 1.25
N ALA A 34 -11.87 -6.99 0.03
CA ALA A 34 -10.70 -6.21 -0.37
C ALA A 34 -11.10 -4.73 -0.47
N LEU A 35 -10.36 -3.87 0.20
CA LEU A 35 -10.59 -2.43 0.27
C LEU A 35 -9.43 -1.67 -0.34
N ASP A 36 -9.70 -0.50 -0.93
CA ASP A 36 -8.66 0.44 -1.40
C ASP A 36 -8.28 1.39 -0.26
N LYS A 37 -7.32 0.97 0.57
CA LYS A 37 -6.86 1.75 1.73
C LYS A 37 -6.11 3.00 1.27
N PRO A 38 -6.53 4.21 1.68
CA PRO A 38 -5.77 5.41 1.37
C PRO A 38 -4.44 5.46 2.14
N SER A 39 -3.49 6.25 1.62
CA SER A 39 -2.28 6.64 2.36
C SER A 39 -2.65 7.47 3.59
N GLY A 40 -1.85 7.39 4.65
CA GLY A 40 -2.07 8.10 5.91
C GLY A 40 -2.99 7.37 6.90
N VAL A 41 -3.62 6.26 6.50
CA VAL A 41 -4.51 5.46 7.35
C VAL A 41 -3.85 4.17 7.78
N ALA A 42 -3.78 3.91 9.09
CA ALA A 42 -3.34 2.63 9.62
C ALA A 42 -4.41 1.54 9.37
N LEU A 43 -3.98 0.33 8.99
CA LEU A 43 -4.91 -0.79 8.81
C LEU A 43 -5.39 -1.33 10.16
N GLU A 44 -4.46 -1.60 11.06
CA GLU A 44 -4.71 -2.13 12.41
C GLU A 44 -3.75 -1.49 13.42
N GLU A 45 -4.01 -1.68 14.71
CA GLU A 45 -3.10 -1.23 15.76
C GLU A 45 -1.72 -1.87 15.62
N HIS A 46 -0.71 -1.05 15.82
CA HIS A 46 0.67 -1.50 15.84
C HIS A 46 1.42 -0.81 16.99
N PRO A 47 2.37 -1.51 17.66
CA PRO A 47 3.16 -0.92 18.74
C PRO A 47 3.83 0.41 18.39
N TRP A 48 4.13 0.63 17.11
CA TRP A 48 4.74 1.87 16.59
C TRP A 48 3.73 3.00 16.29
N GLN A 49 2.44 2.76 16.49
CA GLN A 49 1.36 3.71 16.16
C GLN A 49 0.24 3.65 17.19
N LYS A 50 0.61 3.69 18.46
CA LYS A 50 -0.34 3.62 19.57
C LYS A 50 -1.31 4.79 19.53
N GLY A 51 -2.60 4.49 19.68
CA GLY A 51 -3.67 5.47 19.78
C GLY A 51 -4.12 6.13 18.49
N ALA A 52 -3.50 5.81 17.34
CA ALA A 52 -4.02 6.28 16.05
C ALA A 52 -5.28 5.49 15.66
N PRO A 53 -6.31 6.15 15.11
CA PRO A 53 -7.48 5.45 14.61
C PRO A 53 -7.08 4.53 13.45
N THR A 54 -7.61 3.31 13.45
CA THR A 54 -7.30 2.30 12.44
C THR A 54 -8.52 1.97 11.59
N LEU A 55 -8.30 1.61 10.33
CA LEU A 55 -9.38 1.20 9.44
C LEU A 55 -10.18 0.03 10.05
N LEU A 56 -9.48 -1.00 10.52
CA LEU A 56 -10.12 -2.18 11.13
C LEU A 56 -10.92 -1.84 12.39
N GLY A 57 -10.37 -0.97 13.25
CA GLY A 57 -11.09 -0.49 14.44
C GLY A 57 -12.38 0.24 14.07
N GLN A 58 -12.32 1.12 13.07
CA GLN A 58 -13.51 1.87 12.62
C GLN A 58 -14.53 0.96 11.90
N LEU A 59 -14.10 -0.07 11.19
CA LEU A 59 -15.02 -1.06 10.60
C LEU A 59 -15.79 -1.83 11.70
N ARG A 60 -15.10 -2.24 12.77
CA ARG A 60 -15.72 -2.92 13.91
C ARG A 60 -16.76 -2.02 14.59
N LEU A 61 -16.44 -0.76 14.87
CA LEU A 61 -17.38 0.20 15.45
C LEU A 61 -18.61 0.42 14.54
N GLN A 62 -18.42 0.48 13.23
CA GLN A 62 -19.52 0.61 12.27
C GLN A 62 -20.39 -0.65 12.20
N LEU A 63 -19.77 -1.84 12.36
CA LEU A 63 -20.48 -3.11 12.43
C LEU A 63 -21.34 -3.19 13.70
N GLU A 64 -20.77 -2.85 14.85
CA GLU A 64 -21.49 -2.78 16.14
C GLU A 64 -22.66 -1.78 16.09
N ALA A 65 -22.49 -0.66 15.37
CA ALA A 65 -23.54 0.31 15.13
C ALA A 65 -24.60 -0.14 14.11
N GLY A 66 -24.48 -1.34 13.54
CA GLY A 66 -25.42 -1.91 12.58
C GLY A 66 -25.52 -1.15 11.26
N LYS A 67 -24.44 -0.49 10.81
CA LYS A 67 -24.48 0.25 9.53
C LYS A 67 -24.80 -0.66 8.36
N PRO A 68 -25.74 -0.28 7.46
CA PRO A 68 -26.21 -1.12 6.38
C PRO A 68 -25.09 -1.61 5.44
N GLU A 69 -24.07 -0.79 5.20
CA GLU A 69 -22.91 -1.17 4.37
C GLU A 69 -22.14 -2.34 5.00
N MET A 70 -21.94 -2.30 6.32
CA MET A 70 -21.22 -3.34 7.06
C MET A 70 -22.02 -4.64 7.14
N VAL A 71 -23.33 -4.55 7.35
CA VAL A 71 -24.22 -5.74 7.36
C VAL A 71 -24.17 -6.46 6.01
N ARG A 72 -24.17 -5.72 4.88
CA ARG A 72 -24.09 -6.30 3.54
C ARG A 72 -22.74 -6.96 3.23
N LEU A 73 -21.66 -6.60 3.92
CA LEU A 73 -20.37 -7.29 3.77
C LEU A 73 -20.36 -8.69 4.40
N GLY A 74 -21.30 -8.99 5.30
CA GLY A 74 -21.42 -10.30 5.91
C GLY A 74 -20.25 -10.70 6.81
N LEU A 75 -19.51 -9.73 7.36
CA LEU A 75 -18.41 -9.95 8.30
C LEU A 75 -18.94 -9.81 9.72
N ALA A 76 -18.76 -10.83 10.56
CA ALA A 76 -19.12 -10.79 11.97
C ALA A 76 -17.94 -10.33 12.84
N GLU A 77 -16.76 -10.87 12.60
CA GLU A 77 -15.53 -10.56 13.32
C GLU A 77 -14.40 -10.16 12.35
N PRO A 78 -14.43 -8.95 11.78
CA PRO A 78 -13.43 -8.54 10.80
C PRO A 78 -12.03 -8.49 11.41
N ALA A 79 -11.06 -9.08 10.71
CA ALA A 79 -9.65 -9.07 11.06
C ALA A 79 -8.79 -8.86 9.80
N ALA A 80 -7.65 -8.18 9.95
CA ALA A 80 -6.75 -7.96 8.83
C ALA A 80 -6.06 -9.28 8.44
N VAL A 81 -6.10 -9.58 7.16
CA VAL A 81 -5.29 -10.62 6.53
C VAL A 81 -3.97 -10.04 6.11
N PHE A 82 -4.06 -8.95 5.36
CA PHE A 82 -2.92 -8.24 4.80
C PHE A 82 -3.34 -6.82 4.36
N GLY A 83 -2.39 -5.89 4.35
CA GLY A 83 -2.58 -4.56 3.77
C GLY A 83 -1.32 -3.70 3.82
N PRO A 84 -1.34 -2.56 3.12
CA PRO A 84 -0.21 -1.65 3.10
C PRO A 84 0.01 -0.97 4.45
N GLU A 85 1.25 -0.58 4.71
CA GLU A 85 1.64 0.25 5.83
C GLU A 85 0.88 1.60 5.80
N PRO A 86 0.82 2.34 6.93
CA PRO A 86 0.05 3.59 6.96
C PRO A 86 0.44 4.60 5.90
N GLU A 87 1.73 4.75 5.63
CA GLU A 87 2.24 5.71 4.64
C GLU A 87 1.94 5.29 3.19
N SER A 88 1.63 4.02 2.97
CA SER A 88 1.35 3.43 1.66
C SER A 88 -0.17 3.30 1.42
N ALA A 89 -0.57 3.29 0.16
CA ALA A 89 -1.96 3.08 -0.26
C ALA A 89 -2.17 1.70 -0.90
N GLY A 90 -3.42 1.38 -1.23
CA GLY A 90 -3.78 0.24 -2.08
C GLY A 90 -4.50 -0.88 -1.35
N ILE A 91 -4.40 -2.09 -1.87
CA ILE A 91 -5.24 -3.22 -1.49
C ILE A 91 -4.99 -3.65 -0.05
N ALA A 92 -6.04 -3.59 0.77
CA ALA A 92 -6.12 -4.19 2.10
C ALA A 92 -7.16 -5.31 2.08
N ILE A 93 -6.79 -6.50 2.56
CA ILE A 93 -7.68 -7.66 2.64
C ILE A 93 -8.07 -7.88 4.10
N ILE A 94 -9.37 -7.93 4.33
CA ILE A 94 -9.98 -8.17 5.62
C ILE A 94 -10.84 -9.44 5.50
N ALA A 95 -10.70 -10.35 6.45
CA ALA A 95 -11.49 -11.56 6.51
C ALA A 95 -12.20 -11.68 7.85
N ASP A 96 -13.31 -12.38 7.84
CA ASP A 96 -13.98 -12.78 9.04
C ASP A 96 -13.14 -13.81 9.80
N ARG A 97 -12.93 -13.59 11.07
CA ARG A 97 -12.05 -14.40 11.91
C ARG A 97 -12.52 -15.83 12.03
N ALA A 98 -13.82 -16.04 12.14
CA ALA A 98 -14.42 -17.34 12.39
C ALA A 98 -14.56 -18.17 11.11
N THR A 99 -14.85 -17.53 9.97
CA THR A 99 -15.29 -18.25 8.77
C THR A 99 -14.28 -18.29 7.63
N ALA A 100 -13.36 -17.32 7.53
CA ALA A 100 -12.45 -17.22 6.37
C ALA A 100 -10.98 -17.04 6.72
N MET A 101 -10.63 -16.57 7.92
CA MET A 101 -9.25 -16.23 8.28
C MET A 101 -8.28 -17.42 8.16
N ALA A 102 -8.73 -18.63 8.49
CA ALA A 102 -7.88 -19.82 8.42
C ALA A 102 -7.42 -20.10 6.98
N ASP A 103 -8.34 -20.06 6.03
CA ASP A 103 -8.08 -20.28 4.61
C ASP A 103 -7.12 -19.24 4.03
N TRP A 104 -7.30 -17.98 4.43
CA TRP A 104 -6.42 -16.89 4.02
C TRP A 104 -5.00 -17.04 4.56
N ARG A 105 -4.85 -17.47 5.82
CA ARG A 105 -3.52 -17.70 6.42
C ARG A 105 -2.80 -18.88 5.78
N GLU A 106 -3.50 -19.97 5.50
CA GLU A 106 -2.96 -21.11 4.78
C GLU A 106 -2.51 -20.70 3.38
N ALA A 107 -3.38 -20.01 2.65
CA ALA A 107 -3.09 -19.54 1.30
C ALA A 107 -1.88 -18.59 1.24
N LEU A 108 -1.76 -17.62 2.15
CA LEU A 108 -0.60 -16.75 2.26
C LEU A 108 0.68 -17.53 2.62
N GLY A 109 0.58 -18.51 3.52
CA GLY A 109 1.70 -19.35 3.96
C GLY A 109 2.23 -20.25 2.86
N SER A 110 1.42 -20.59 1.85
CA SER A 110 1.82 -21.44 0.72
C SER A 110 2.82 -20.79 -0.23
N GLY A 111 2.99 -19.45 -0.18
CA GLY A 111 3.81 -18.69 -1.12
C GLY A 111 3.21 -18.59 -2.54
N ALA A 112 1.97 -19.05 -2.73
CA ALA A 112 1.29 -19.02 -4.03
C ALA A 112 0.65 -17.67 -4.37
N PHE A 113 0.81 -16.68 -3.51
CA PHE A 113 0.38 -15.31 -3.78
C PHE A 113 1.42 -14.51 -4.54
N ARG A 114 0.94 -13.51 -5.26
CA ARG A 114 1.73 -12.46 -5.87
C ARG A 114 1.16 -11.12 -5.46
N PHE A 115 2.01 -10.30 -4.86
CA PHE A 115 1.73 -8.91 -4.52
C PHE A 115 2.54 -8.02 -5.46
N ASP A 116 1.85 -7.18 -6.22
CA ASP A 116 2.46 -6.21 -7.10
C ASP A 116 2.32 -4.81 -6.49
N PHE A 117 3.46 -4.23 -6.13
CA PHE A 117 3.56 -2.86 -5.67
C PHE A 117 3.90 -1.96 -6.85
N GLU A 118 3.32 -0.77 -6.87
CA GLU A 118 3.66 0.28 -7.83
C GLU A 118 4.18 1.50 -7.08
N PHE A 119 5.28 2.08 -7.57
CA PHE A 119 5.88 3.26 -6.97
C PHE A 119 6.60 4.12 -8.00
N ILE A 120 6.97 5.35 -7.58
CA ILE A 120 7.76 6.28 -8.38
C ILE A 120 9.12 6.43 -7.70
N ALA A 121 10.21 6.32 -8.47
CA ALA A 121 11.56 6.53 -8.00
C ALA A 121 12.38 7.36 -9.00
N ARG A 122 13.49 7.97 -8.54
CA ARG A 122 14.42 8.69 -9.41
C ARG A 122 15.17 7.73 -10.32
N THR A 123 15.32 8.11 -11.58
CA THR A 123 16.07 7.34 -12.60
C THR A 123 17.57 7.47 -12.42
N GLU A 124 18.05 8.62 -11.96
CA GLU A 124 19.49 8.91 -11.83
C GLU A 124 20.18 8.03 -10.79
N ASP A 125 19.43 7.62 -9.75
CA ASP A 125 19.93 6.84 -8.64
C ASP A 125 19.58 5.34 -8.75
N ALA A 126 18.77 4.95 -9.74
CA ALA A 126 18.29 3.59 -9.87
C ALA A 126 19.10 2.79 -10.88
N PRO A 127 19.51 1.56 -10.57
CA PRO A 127 20.17 0.68 -11.52
C PRO A 127 19.26 0.41 -12.74
N GLU A 128 19.85 0.18 -13.91
CA GLU A 128 19.08 -0.17 -15.13
C GLU A 128 18.31 -1.49 -14.94
N ASP A 129 18.88 -2.41 -14.18
CA ASP A 129 18.25 -3.67 -13.75
C ASP A 129 18.53 -3.89 -12.26
N ALA A 130 17.52 -3.66 -11.43
CA ALA A 130 17.62 -3.91 -10.00
C ALA A 130 17.45 -5.39 -9.65
N GLY A 131 16.92 -6.20 -10.58
CA GLY A 131 16.81 -7.64 -10.42
C GLY A 131 16.02 -8.07 -9.18
N ILE A 132 16.58 -9.03 -8.44
CA ILE A 132 15.98 -9.60 -7.23
C ILE A 132 16.80 -9.18 -6.02
N CYS A 133 16.12 -8.56 -5.04
CA CYS A 133 16.64 -8.37 -3.70
C CYS A 133 16.15 -9.50 -2.80
N ASP A 134 17.10 -10.24 -2.23
CA ASP A 134 16.85 -11.40 -1.34
C ASP A 134 17.54 -11.18 0.01
N LEU A 135 17.15 -10.12 0.70
CA LEU A 135 17.70 -9.74 1.98
C LEU A 135 16.70 -10.00 3.10
N PRO A 136 17.08 -10.70 4.18
CA PRO A 136 16.17 -11.02 5.25
C PRO A 136 15.78 -9.77 6.05
N VAL A 137 14.48 -9.61 6.34
CA VAL A 137 13.93 -8.46 7.05
C VAL A 137 13.65 -8.81 8.51
N GLY A 138 14.24 -8.08 9.41
CA GLY A 138 14.02 -8.06 10.85
C GLY A 138 13.24 -6.83 11.30
N MET A 139 12.80 -6.84 12.57
CA MET A 139 12.05 -5.75 13.20
C MET A 139 12.84 -5.25 14.40
N ASP A 140 12.96 -3.94 14.54
CA ASP A 140 13.48 -3.27 15.72
C ASP A 140 12.38 -2.42 16.35
N ASP A 141 11.79 -2.95 17.42
CA ASP A 141 10.70 -2.28 18.12
C ASP A 141 11.17 -1.04 18.89
N SER A 142 12.45 -0.97 19.24
CA SER A 142 13.03 0.19 19.93
C SER A 142 13.19 1.40 19.01
N GLN A 143 13.48 1.17 17.74
CA GLN A 143 13.61 2.20 16.71
C GLN A 143 12.36 2.35 15.85
N GLU A 144 11.32 1.57 16.12
CA GLU A 144 10.06 1.54 15.37
C GLU A 144 10.26 1.37 13.86
N ARG A 145 11.19 0.49 13.46
CA ARG A 145 11.57 0.27 12.07
C ARG A 145 11.94 -1.17 11.77
N ALA A 146 11.75 -1.56 10.53
CA ALA A 146 12.34 -2.78 10.00
C ALA A 146 13.77 -2.53 9.49
N PHE A 147 14.59 -3.58 9.37
CA PHE A 147 15.96 -3.49 8.90
C PHE A 147 16.42 -4.82 8.30
N VAL A 148 17.49 -4.79 7.49
CA VAL A 148 18.12 -6.03 7.01
C VAL A 148 18.84 -6.72 8.14
N SER A 149 18.56 -8.00 8.37
CA SER A 149 19.17 -8.77 9.45
C SER A 149 19.43 -10.22 9.02
N HIS A 150 20.68 -10.54 8.71
CA HIS A 150 21.10 -11.91 8.40
C HIS A 150 21.05 -12.86 9.61
N ARG A 151 21.05 -12.33 10.82
CA ARG A 151 21.02 -13.15 12.04
C ARG A 151 19.61 -13.53 12.47
N ASN A 152 18.67 -12.58 12.46
CA ASN A 152 17.33 -12.74 13.03
C ASN A 152 16.21 -12.36 12.06
N GLY A 153 16.56 -11.92 10.85
CA GLY A 153 15.58 -11.54 9.82
C GLY A 153 14.86 -12.77 9.27
N LYS A 154 13.61 -12.57 8.90
CA LYS A 154 12.82 -13.57 8.17
C LYS A 154 13.11 -13.44 6.69
N HIS A 155 13.17 -14.56 5.97
CA HIS A 155 13.31 -14.58 4.52
C HIS A 155 12.31 -13.63 3.86
N ALA A 156 12.82 -12.82 2.94
CA ALA A 156 12.07 -11.81 2.20
C ALA A 156 12.70 -11.67 0.81
N GLN A 157 11.88 -11.69 -0.22
CA GLN A 157 12.35 -11.55 -1.60
C GLN A 157 11.48 -10.52 -2.33
N THR A 158 12.12 -9.62 -3.06
CA THR A 158 11.46 -8.62 -3.89
C THR A 158 12.14 -8.56 -5.26
N ARG A 159 11.36 -8.73 -6.33
CA ARG A 159 11.80 -8.49 -7.70
C ARG A 159 11.40 -7.08 -8.11
N PHE A 160 12.33 -6.29 -8.59
CA PHE A 160 12.09 -4.94 -9.10
C PHE A 160 12.11 -4.93 -10.63
N GLU A 161 11.09 -4.33 -11.23
CA GLU A 161 10.97 -4.18 -12.67
C GLU A 161 10.81 -2.69 -13.00
N PRO A 162 11.77 -2.13 -13.79
CA PRO A 162 11.68 -0.75 -14.23
C PRO A 162 10.60 -0.61 -15.29
N GLY A 163 9.64 0.27 -15.05
CA GLY A 163 8.59 0.61 -16.00
C GLY A 163 8.90 1.89 -16.78
N ARG A 164 7.85 2.67 -17.06
CA ARG A 164 7.94 3.89 -17.89
C ARG A 164 8.81 4.97 -17.24
N ALA A 165 9.78 5.48 -17.99
CA ALA A 165 10.52 6.67 -17.63
C ALA A 165 9.66 7.94 -17.82
N CYS A 166 9.77 8.88 -16.91
CA CYS A 166 9.05 10.16 -16.88
C CYS A 166 10.02 11.28 -16.46
N GLY A 167 10.85 11.76 -17.38
CA GLY A 167 11.96 12.65 -17.10
C GLY A 167 12.99 11.98 -16.18
N ARG A 168 13.34 12.64 -15.07
CA ARG A 168 14.24 12.08 -14.05
C ARG A 168 13.55 11.11 -13.07
N TRP A 169 12.29 10.79 -13.30
CA TRP A 169 11.53 9.83 -12.52
C TRP A 169 11.14 8.62 -13.36
N ARG A 170 10.90 7.52 -12.71
CA ARG A 170 10.43 6.28 -13.35
C ARG A 170 9.35 5.64 -12.49
N ILE A 171 8.34 5.08 -13.15
CA ILE A 171 7.38 4.20 -12.50
C ILE A 171 8.04 2.81 -12.40
N TRP A 172 7.98 2.22 -11.23
CA TRP A 172 8.52 0.90 -10.94
C TRP A 172 7.43 -0.03 -10.47
N THR A 173 7.62 -1.31 -10.73
CA THR A 173 6.83 -2.38 -10.10
C THR A 173 7.76 -3.23 -9.24
N ALA A 174 7.30 -3.60 -8.04
CA ALA A 174 7.95 -4.57 -7.19
C ALA A 174 7.02 -5.75 -6.96
N HIS A 175 7.55 -6.96 -7.09
CA HIS A 175 6.81 -8.22 -6.93
C HIS A 175 7.36 -8.98 -5.73
N THR A 176 6.46 -9.48 -4.88
CA THR A 176 6.82 -10.35 -3.75
C THR A 176 5.72 -11.40 -3.52
N PRO A 177 6.08 -12.64 -3.15
CA PRO A 177 5.08 -13.67 -2.82
C PRO A 177 4.44 -13.45 -1.45
N PHE A 178 5.15 -12.80 -0.53
CA PHE A 178 4.68 -12.49 0.81
C PHE A 178 5.42 -11.27 1.36
N PRO A 179 4.81 -10.07 1.35
CA PRO A 179 5.47 -8.88 1.84
C PRO A 179 5.58 -8.87 3.36
N ARG A 180 6.78 -8.63 3.85
CA ARG A 180 7.06 -8.25 5.23
C ARG A 180 6.82 -6.75 5.40
N ARG A 181 6.65 -6.32 6.65
CA ARG A 181 6.52 -4.89 6.96
C ARG A 181 7.70 -4.09 6.42
N ASP A 182 7.41 -3.01 5.73
CA ASP A 182 8.37 -2.10 5.08
C ASP A 182 9.34 -2.78 4.08
N GLN A 183 9.09 -4.05 3.71
CA GLN A 183 10.02 -4.84 2.88
C GLN A 183 10.38 -4.14 1.57
N VAL A 184 9.39 -3.69 0.80
CA VAL A 184 9.63 -3.07 -0.51
C VAL A 184 10.44 -1.78 -0.36
N ARG A 185 10.20 -1.02 0.71
CA ARG A 185 10.91 0.23 1.03
C ARG A 185 12.38 -0.01 1.34
N ILE A 186 12.66 -1.02 2.18
CA ILE A 186 14.03 -1.40 2.56
C ILE A 186 14.76 -1.98 1.36
N HIS A 187 14.19 -2.97 0.69
CA HIS A 187 14.80 -3.61 -0.47
C HIS A 187 15.07 -2.62 -1.61
N ALA A 188 14.16 -1.67 -1.86
CA ALA A 188 14.39 -0.60 -2.83
C ALA A 188 15.62 0.24 -2.43
N THR A 189 15.73 0.62 -1.16
CA THR A 189 16.88 1.39 -0.65
C THR A 189 18.18 0.63 -0.79
N GLU A 190 18.21 -0.66 -0.42
CA GLU A 190 19.41 -1.53 -0.53
C GLU A 190 19.83 -1.73 -2.00
N CYS A 191 18.88 -1.73 -2.93
CA CYS A 191 19.14 -1.79 -4.37
C CYS A 191 19.41 -0.40 -5.00
N GLY A 192 19.58 0.67 -4.22
CA GLY A 192 19.82 2.02 -4.74
C GLY A 192 18.59 2.68 -5.37
N ILE A 193 17.40 2.09 -5.25
CA ILE A 193 16.15 2.65 -5.76
C ILE A 193 15.54 3.56 -4.70
N ARG A 194 15.44 4.85 -5.00
CA ARG A 194 14.95 5.86 -4.04
C ARG A 194 13.48 6.19 -4.33
N ILE A 195 12.57 5.56 -3.58
CA ILE A 195 11.12 5.79 -3.71
C ILE A 195 10.79 7.25 -3.36
N ALA A 196 10.03 7.92 -4.20
CA ALA A 196 9.65 9.32 -3.99
C ALA A 196 8.85 9.51 -2.69
N GLY A 197 9.29 10.44 -1.86
CA GLY A 197 8.68 10.72 -0.56
C GLY A 197 9.08 9.77 0.57
N GLU A 198 10.05 8.87 0.35
CA GLU A 198 10.59 8.01 1.40
C GLU A 198 11.40 8.83 2.41
N LEU A 199 10.99 8.79 3.68
CA LEU A 199 11.61 9.53 4.77
C LEU A 199 12.28 8.63 5.83
N LYS A 200 11.87 7.36 5.90
CA LYS A 200 12.31 6.42 6.93
C LYS A 200 13.53 5.62 6.47
N TYR A 201 13.55 5.22 5.19
CA TYR A 201 14.62 4.41 4.59
C TYR A 201 15.25 5.18 3.43
N GLY A 202 16.47 5.68 3.57
CA GLY A 202 17.21 6.30 2.48
C GLY A 202 16.89 7.74 2.13
N ARG A 203 15.90 8.38 2.75
CA ARG A 203 15.55 9.80 2.61
C ARG A 203 15.57 10.30 1.17
N SER A 204 14.60 9.93 0.36
CA SER A 204 14.49 10.43 -1.00
C SER A 204 13.68 11.72 -1.08
N GLY A 205 13.98 12.53 -2.12
CA GLY A 205 13.19 13.71 -2.43
C GLY A 205 11.76 13.39 -2.84
N ARG A 206 10.92 14.42 -2.86
CA ARG A 206 9.55 14.36 -3.37
C ARG A 206 9.51 14.79 -4.83
N VAL A 207 8.51 14.32 -5.58
CA VAL A 207 8.20 14.90 -6.90
C VAL A 207 7.66 16.30 -6.70
N THR A 208 8.28 17.26 -7.37
CA THR A 208 7.95 18.69 -7.23
C THR A 208 7.37 19.26 -8.52
N LEU A 209 6.89 20.50 -8.45
CA LEU A 209 6.34 21.19 -9.59
C LEU A 209 7.39 21.39 -10.71
N THR A 210 8.65 21.64 -10.34
CA THR A 210 9.75 21.80 -11.33
C THR A 210 10.05 20.53 -12.10
N ASP A 211 9.77 19.35 -11.54
CA ASP A 211 9.92 18.07 -12.25
C ASP A 211 8.95 17.91 -13.43
N THR A 212 7.88 18.69 -13.47
CA THR A 212 6.81 18.56 -14.46
C THR A 212 6.81 19.70 -15.49
N THR A 213 7.74 20.64 -15.39
CA THR A 213 7.82 21.78 -16.30
C THR A 213 9.05 21.68 -17.21
N PRO A 214 8.92 21.74 -18.55
CA PRO A 214 10.03 21.54 -19.50
C PRO A 214 11.22 22.49 -19.33
N LYS A 215 11.04 23.60 -18.63
CA LYS A 215 12.09 24.63 -18.42
C LYS A 215 12.46 24.85 -16.95
N GLY A 216 11.91 24.09 -16.01
CA GLY A 216 12.27 24.15 -14.58
C GLY A 216 12.16 25.55 -13.94
N ARG A 217 11.46 26.50 -14.56
CA ARG A 217 11.33 27.88 -14.04
C ARG A 217 10.15 27.96 -13.09
N LEU A 218 10.46 28.24 -11.84
CA LEU A 218 9.47 28.71 -10.88
C LEU A 218 9.13 30.20 -11.17
N ASN A 219 7.87 30.46 -11.46
CA ASN A 219 7.35 31.82 -11.41
C ASN A 219 7.23 32.24 -9.94
N LYS A 220 8.27 32.84 -9.36
CA LYS A 220 8.30 33.40 -7.99
C LYS A 220 7.61 32.52 -6.95
N GLY A 221 8.34 31.64 -6.28
CA GLY A 221 7.84 30.84 -5.16
C GLY A 221 8.68 29.59 -4.87
N GLU A 222 8.36 28.90 -3.79
CA GLU A 222 8.98 27.62 -3.43
C GLU A 222 8.56 26.50 -4.40
N ASP A 223 9.47 25.57 -4.65
CA ASP A 223 9.20 24.37 -5.43
C ASP A 223 8.32 23.40 -4.63
N LYS A 224 7.01 23.54 -4.78
CA LYS A 224 6.03 22.77 -3.99
C LYS A 224 5.98 21.32 -4.42
N PRO A 225 5.96 20.38 -3.46
CA PRO A 225 5.76 18.98 -3.78
C PRO A 225 4.36 18.75 -4.37
N LEU A 226 4.30 17.89 -5.40
CA LEU A 226 3.03 17.47 -6.02
C LEU A 226 2.30 16.45 -5.15
N HIS A 227 3.04 15.71 -4.34
CA HIS A 227 2.55 14.76 -3.35
C HIS A 227 3.38 14.89 -2.08
N ARG A 228 2.72 14.88 -0.92
CA ARG A 228 3.40 15.08 0.37
C ARG A 228 3.89 13.81 1.02
N GLY A 229 3.28 12.67 0.69
CA GLY A 229 3.54 11.36 1.27
C GLY A 229 4.47 10.48 0.43
N LEU A 230 4.50 9.22 0.77
CA LEU A 230 5.20 8.16 0.05
C LEU A 230 4.43 7.77 -1.21
N LEU A 231 5.08 7.78 -2.36
CA LEU A 231 4.48 7.33 -3.62
C LEU A 231 4.72 5.83 -3.83
N LEU A 232 4.09 5.04 -2.98
CA LEU A 232 4.10 3.57 -2.98
C LEU A 232 2.70 3.04 -2.71
N ARG A 233 2.27 2.04 -3.47
CA ARG A 233 0.97 1.40 -3.28
C ARG A 233 0.99 -0.09 -3.61
N ILE A 234 0.08 -0.86 -3.02
CA ILE A 234 -0.23 -2.23 -3.46
C ILE A 234 -1.25 -2.12 -4.59
N ALA A 235 -0.78 -2.39 -5.81
CA ALA A 235 -1.57 -2.20 -7.02
C ALA A 235 -2.39 -3.44 -7.40
N ARG A 236 -1.85 -4.64 -7.15
CA ARG A 236 -2.48 -5.91 -7.50
C ARG A 236 -2.11 -6.99 -6.49
N VAL A 237 -3.08 -7.84 -6.19
CA VAL A 237 -2.88 -9.06 -5.40
C VAL A 237 -3.55 -10.20 -6.13
N ALA A 238 -2.82 -11.28 -6.39
CA ALA A 238 -3.34 -12.48 -7.05
C ALA A 238 -2.84 -13.75 -6.36
N GLY A 239 -3.62 -14.81 -6.43
CA GLY A 239 -3.29 -16.11 -5.83
C GLY A 239 -4.46 -17.07 -5.83
N LYS A 240 -4.42 -18.04 -4.92
CA LYS A 240 -5.53 -19.01 -4.71
C LYS A 240 -5.89 -19.05 -3.24
N VAL A 241 -7.19 -19.02 -2.93
CA VAL A 241 -7.74 -19.20 -1.59
C VAL A 241 -8.76 -20.34 -1.65
N SER A 242 -8.60 -21.36 -0.82
CA SER A 242 -9.46 -22.57 -0.81
C SER A 242 -9.64 -23.16 -2.22
N GLY A 243 -8.55 -23.23 -3.01
CA GLY A 243 -8.54 -23.75 -4.37
C GLY A 243 -9.15 -22.87 -5.46
N LYS A 244 -9.71 -21.71 -5.12
CA LYS A 244 -10.29 -20.75 -6.07
C LYS A 244 -9.29 -19.64 -6.43
N GLU A 245 -9.22 -19.31 -7.71
CA GLU A 245 -8.43 -18.16 -8.17
C GLU A 245 -8.95 -16.88 -7.55
N PHE A 246 -8.01 -16.02 -7.16
CA PHE A 246 -8.25 -14.73 -6.56
C PHE A 246 -7.38 -13.69 -7.28
N GLU A 247 -7.97 -12.61 -7.70
CA GLU A 247 -7.26 -11.45 -8.24
C GLU A 247 -8.01 -10.17 -7.90
N VAL A 248 -7.28 -9.20 -7.37
CA VAL A 248 -7.79 -7.85 -7.13
C VAL A 248 -6.79 -6.84 -7.67
N ILE A 249 -7.29 -5.85 -8.38
CA ILE A 249 -6.52 -4.72 -8.91
C ILE A 249 -7.12 -3.44 -8.34
N ALA A 250 -6.31 -2.61 -7.68
CA ALA A 250 -6.72 -1.30 -7.23
C ALA A 250 -6.48 -0.25 -8.32
N PRO A 251 -7.38 0.71 -8.53
CA PRO A 251 -7.11 1.87 -9.38
C PRO A 251 -5.99 2.71 -8.77
N ARG A 252 -5.31 3.52 -9.58
CA ARG A 252 -4.39 4.51 -9.01
C ARG A 252 -5.20 5.56 -8.26
N PRO A 253 -4.81 5.90 -7.01
CA PRO A 253 -5.39 7.03 -6.30
C PRO A 253 -5.23 8.33 -7.12
N ASP A 254 -6.17 9.25 -7.02
CA ASP A 254 -6.22 10.47 -7.85
C ASP A 254 -4.96 11.33 -7.73
N ASP A 255 -4.40 11.43 -6.53
CA ASP A 255 -3.16 12.14 -6.27
C ASP A 255 -1.95 11.47 -6.95
N PHE A 256 -1.82 10.14 -6.84
CA PHE A 256 -0.80 9.35 -7.54
C PHE A 256 -0.95 9.46 -9.06
N ALA A 257 -2.18 9.30 -9.57
CA ALA A 257 -2.49 9.41 -10.99
C ALA A 257 -2.17 10.82 -11.53
N THR A 258 -2.43 11.85 -10.73
CA THR A 258 -2.10 13.25 -11.07
C THR A 258 -0.58 13.45 -11.19
N VAL A 259 0.21 12.90 -10.26
CA VAL A 259 1.68 12.94 -10.34
C VAL A 259 2.16 12.27 -11.62
N VAL A 260 1.71 11.03 -11.90
CA VAL A 260 2.08 10.30 -13.12
C VAL A 260 1.70 11.07 -14.38
N LYS A 261 0.48 11.61 -14.44
CA LYS A 261 0.00 12.39 -15.58
C LYS A 261 0.83 13.65 -15.82
N ARG A 262 1.22 14.37 -14.76
CA ARG A 262 2.04 15.58 -14.87
C ARG A 262 3.46 15.26 -15.29
N LEU A 263 4.09 14.26 -14.70
CA LEU A 263 5.42 13.79 -15.11
C LEU A 263 5.45 13.33 -16.57
N SER A 264 4.38 12.70 -17.05
CA SER A 264 4.27 12.23 -18.45
C SER A 264 4.07 13.34 -19.47
N LYS A 265 3.63 14.55 -19.06
CA LYS A 265 3.42 15.71 -19.95
C LYS A 265 4.66 16.60 -20.04
N GLY A 266 5.59 16.49 -19.09
CA GLY A 266 6.81 17.29 -19.04
C GLY A 266 7.94 16.76 -19.95
N ILE A 267 7.66 15.73 -20.75
CA ILE A 267 8.62 15.10 -21.69
C ILE A 267 8.40 15.68 -23.09
#